data_ebae36f2c7c06625772c033a28e2592d
#
_entry.id   ebae36f2c7c06625772c033a28e2592d
#
_cell.length_a   1.000
_cell.length_b   1.000
_cell.length_c   1.000
_cell.angle_alpha   90.00
_cell.angle_beta   90.00
_cell.angle_gamma   90.00
#
_symmetry.space_group_name_H-M   'P 1'
#
loop_
_entity.id
_entity.type
_entity.pdbx_description
1 polymer ?
#
loop_
_entity_poly.entity_id
_entity_poly.type
_entity_poly.pdbx_seq_one_letter_code
_entity_poly.pdbx_strand_id
1 'polypeptide(L)'
;MPPDGSAPADTIPRATTYVICSSMYKMIREFAHEQLVTNDKSQEIARQHATYFLTLVEETEPKLTGSAQQGWLNHLEAEHDNIRAALRWARDTGAVEIGLRLAGALWRFWESHGHFPEGRKWLDYWLTCPMGDTNGAPMWTRAKALSGAARLADRQGAYMQSEELAAESVALYRAIGDHPGIAHALNALATAVADQHDYVRAEAWFTESWSYGGNSAIAMTRQ
;
A
#
# COMPACT_ATOMS: atom_id res chain seq x y z
N MET A 1 13.04 14.58 66.04
CA MET A 1 11.89 14.79 65.16
C MET A 1 12.28 15.80 64.10
N PRO A 2 12.60 15.43 62.84
CA PRO A 2 12.69 16.36 61.74
C PRO A 2 11.36 16.44 60.99
N PRO A 3 10.97 17.58 60.37
CA PRO A 3 9.73 17.71 59.69
C PRO A 3 9.80 17.13 58.29
N ASP A 4 8.76 16.42 57.95
CA ASP A 4 8.48 15.78 56.70
C ASP A 4 8.09 16.89 55.66
N GLY A 5 8.97 17.11 54.67
CA GLY A 5 8.77 18.07 53.58
C GLY A 5 8.50 17.36 52.29
N SER A 6 7.36 16.71 52.15
CA SER A 6 6.88 16.22 50.85
C SER A 6 6.32 17.37 50.00
N ALA A 7 7.07 17.81 49.01
CA ALA A 7 6.57 18.68 47.98
C ALA A 7 5.54 17.93 47.11
N PRO A 8 4.45 18.57 46.67
CA PRO A 8 3.50 17.93 45.76
C PRO A 8 4.14 17.74 44.39
N ALA A 9 4.17 16.49 43.95
CA ALA A 9 4.51 16.20 42.57
C ALA A 9 3.42 16.72 41.66
N ASP A 10 3.72 17.80 40.93
CA ASP A 10 2.90 18.31 39.81
C ASP A 10 2.87 17.23 38.72
N THR A 11 1.93 16.33 38.87
CA THR A 11 1.65 15.30 37.86
C THR A 11 0.80 15.95 36.75
N ILE A 12 1.44 16.52 35.72
CA ILE A 12 0.74 16.93 34.50
C ILE A 12 0.08 15.66 33.93
N PRO A 13 -1.22 15.66 33.70
CA PRO A 13 -1.90 14.46 33.17
C PRO A 13 -1.30 14.12 31.81
N ARG A 14 -0.82 12.88 31.65
CA ARG A 14 -0.22 12.39 30.38
C ARG A 14 -1.11 12.65 29.16
N ALA A 15 -2.43 12.62 29.31
CA ALA A 15 -3.38 12.92 28.24
C ALA A 15 -3.27 14.37 27.72
N THR A 16 -3.07 15.35 28.59
CA THR A 16 -2.96 16.78 28.22
C THR A 16 -1.66 17.04 27.44
N THR A 17 -0.57 16.37 27.81
CA THR A 17 0.72 16.50 27.10
C THR A 17 0.63 15.95 25.67
N TYR A 18 -0.07 14.82 25.43
CA TYR A 18 -0.29 14.25 24.10
C TYR A 18 -1.12 15.16 23.19
N VAL A 19 -2.19 15.77 23.73
CA VAL A 19 -3.07 16.67 22.97
C VAL A 19 -2.32 17.95 22.60
N ILE A 20 -1.53 18.51 23.50
CA ILE A 20 -0.73 19.73 23.23
C ILE A 20 0.36 19.44 22.19
N CYS A 21 1.07 18.33 22.27
CA CYS A 21 2.06 17.91 21.27
C CYS A 21 1.41 17.72 19.89
N SER A 22 0.30 17.02 19.80
CA SER A 22 -0.42 16.76 18.55
C SER A 22 -0.89 18.07 17.89
N SER A 23 -1.47 19.00 18.68
CA SER A 23 -1.93 20.30 18.17
C SER A 23 -0.75 21.19 17.75
N MET A 24 0.34 21.19 18.51
CA MET A 24 1.55 21.96 18.18
C MET A 24 2.24 21.43 16.91
N TYR A 25 2.32 20.13 16.72
CA TYR A 25 2.83 19.52 15.48
C TYR A 25 1.94 19.87 14.28
N LYS A 26 0.64 19.92 14.47
CA LYS A 26 -0.29 20.34 13.41
C LYS A 26 -0.06 21.80 13.00
N MET A 27 0.02 22.73 13.96
CA MET A 27 0.30 24.14 13.70
C MET A 27 1.68 24.36 13.05
N ILE A 28 2.72 23.68 13.53
CA ILE A 28 4.06 23.75 12.94
C ILE A 28 4.02 23.24 11.49
N ARG A 29 3.29 22.16 11.22
CA ARG A 29 3.15 21.61 9.88
C ARG A 29 2.35 22.55 8.96
N GLU A 30 1.28 23.17 9.44
CA GLU A 30 0.50 24.16 8.70
C GLU A 30 1.33 25.41 8.40
N PHE A 31 2.04 25.95 9.39
CA PHE A 31 2.95 27.09 9.21
C PHE A 31 4.09 26.78 8.24
N ALA A 32 4.72 25.59 8.37
CA ALA A 32 5.75 25.15 7.43
C ALA A 32 5.18 24.99 6.01
N HIS A 33 3.95 24.50 5.88
CA HIS A 33 3.29 24.38 4.59
C HIS A 33 3.00 25.75 3.97
N GLU A 34 2.48 26.71 4.74
CA GLU A 34 2.28 28.09 4.27
C GLU A 34 3.60 28.76 3.83
N GLN A 35 4.69 28.57 4.58
CA GLN A 35 6.01 29.07 4.20
C GLN A 35 6.58 28.38 2.96
N LEU A 36 6.30 27.11 2.77
CA LEU A 36 6.71 26.34 1.58
C LEU A 36 5.94 26.76 0.33
N VAL A 37 4.64 27.04 0.43
CA VAL A 37 3.80 27.47 -0.70
C VAL A 37 4.28 28.82 -1.28
N THR A 38 4.90 29.66 -0.47
CA THR A 38 5.46 30.97 -0.91
C THR A 38 6.85 30.87 -1.55
N ASN A 39 7.45 29.65 -1.63
CA ASN A 39 8.81 29.48 -2.11
C ASN A 39 8.84 28.49 -3.31
N ASP A 40 9.53 28.85 -4.40
CA ASP A 40 9.73 28.00 -5.61
C ASP A 40 10.31 26.60 -5.31
N LYS A 41 10.89 26.42 -4.12
CA LYS A 41 11.41 25.13 -3.64
C LYS A 41 10.33 24.16 -3.12
N SER A 42 9.08 24.60 -2.95
CA SER A 42 8.02 23.78 -2.34
C SER A 42 7.70 22.53 -3.16
N GLN A 43 7.64 22.69 -4.47
CA GLN A 43 7.36 21.60 -5.41
C GLN A 43 8.48 20.53 -5.38
N GLU A 44 9.72 20.98 -5.32
CA GLU A 44 10.87 20.07 -5.27
C GLU A 44 10.93 19.28 -3.94
N ILE A 45 10.67 19.96 -2.81
CA ILE A 45 10.60 19.30 -1.50
C ILE A 45 9.44 18.30 -1.46
N ALA A 46 8.27 18.65 -2.00
CA ALA A 46 7.13 17.76 -2.05
C ALA A 46 7.41 16.52 -2.95
N ARG A 47 8.11 16.70 -4.06
CA ARG A 47 8.57 15.62 -4.92
C ARG A 47 9.55 14.70 -4.19
N GLN A 48 10.53 15.26 -3.49
CA GLN A 48 11.51 14.48 -2.70
C GLN A 48 10.82 13.70 -1.59
N HIS A 49 9.86 14.31 -0.89
CA HIS A 49 9.03 13.64 0.11
C HIS A 49 8.27 12.44 -0.50
N ALA A 50 7.59 12.63 -1.63
CA ALA A 50 6.86 11.56 -2.28
C ALA A 50 7.78 10.43 -2.77
N THR A 51 8.97 10.78 -3.30
CA THR A 51 9.98 9.79 -3.73
C THR A 51 10.53 9.01 -2.54
N TYR A 52 10.80 9.68 -1.41
CA TYR A 52 11.24 9.02 -0.18
C TYR A 52 10.23 8.00 0.31
N PHE A 53 8.95 8.37 0.38
CA PHE A 53 7.89 7.45 0.84
C PHE A 53 7.62 6.33 -0.17
N LEU A 54 7.79 6.58 -1.46
CA LEU A 54 7.76 5.51 -2.46
C LEU A 54 8.86 4.47 -2.18
N THR A 55 10.09 4.90 -1.99
CA THR A 55 11.21 4.01 -1.68
C THR A 55 10.97 3.25 -0.38
N LEU A 56 10.54 3.94 0.69
CA LEU A 56 10.22 3.33 1.97
C LEU A 56 9.17 2.22 1.84
N VAL A 57 8.10 2.48 1.10
CA VAL A 57 6.99 1.52 0.92
C VAL A 57 7.45 0.32 0.10
N GLU A 58 8.18 0.53 -0.99
CA GLU A 58 8.70 -0.56 -1.84
C GLU A 58 9.73 -1.44 -1.12
N GLU A 59 10.61 -0.85 -0.29
CA GLU A 59 11.56 -1.60 0.53
C GLU A 59 10.87 -2.37 1.68
N THR A 60 9.72 -1.88 2.13
CA THR A 60 8.96 -2.49 3.22
C THR A 60 8.05 -3.61 2.72
N GLU A 61 7.53 -3.51 1.51
CA GLU A 61 6.55 -4.45 0.96
C GLU A 61 6.95 -5.93 1.07
N PRO A 62 8.16 -6.37 0.68
CA PRO A 62 8.56 -7.78 0.82
C PRO A 62 8.64 -8.23 2.29
N LYS A 63 8.76 -7.29 3.23
CA LYS A 63 8.82 -7.54 4.67
C LYS A 63 7.44 -7.62 5.33
N LEU A 64 6.37 -7.30 4.57
CA LEU A 64 4.98 -7.44 5.02
C LEU A 64 4.50 -8.91 4.99
N THR A 65 5.41 -9.85 4.80
CA THR A 65 5.18 -11.29 4.90
C THR A 65 6.25 -11.89 5.80
N GLY A 66 5.85 -12.88 6.64
CA GLY A 66 6.79 -13.56 7.53
C GLY A 66 6.76 -13.06 8.99
N SER A 67 7.73 -13.51 9.80
CA SER A 67 7.72 -13.33 11.26
C SER A 67 7.87 -11.88 11.73
N ALA A 68 8.51 -11.01 10.94
CA ALA A 68 8.71 -9.60 11.25
C ALA A 68 7.57 -8.68 10.75
N GLN A 69 6.54 -9.24 10.12
CA GLN A 69 5.44 -8.51 9.48
C GLN A 69 4.84 -7.43 10.38
N GLN A 70 4.50 -7.76 11.63
CA GLN A 70 3.81 -6.84 12.53
C GLN A 70 4.60 -5.56 12.81
N GLY A 71 5.93 -5.66 12.94
CA GLY A 71 6.78 -4.48 13.16
C GLY A 71 6.76 -3.53 11.96
N TRP A 72 6.78 -4.07 10.75
CA TRP A 72 6.73 -3.27 9.52
C TRP A 72 5.34 -2.69 9.25
N LEU A 73 4.28 -3.42 9.55
CA LEU A 73 2.91 -2.91 9.49
C LEU A 73 2.72 -1.72 10.45
N ASN A 74 3.20 -1.84 11.69
CA ASN A 74 3.16 -0.75 12.67
C ASN A 74 4.00 0.46 12.23
N HIS A 75 5.13 0.23 11.55
CA HIS A 75 5.94 1.31 11.00
C HIS A 75 5.18 2.07 9.89
N LEU A 76 4.56 1.36 8.95
CA LEU A 76 3.73 2.00 7.93
C LEU A 76 2.53 2.74 8.51
N GLU A 77 1.91 2.22 9.60
CA GLU A 77 0.82 2.90 10.29
C GLU A 77 1.28 4.22 10.92
N ALA A 78 2.48 4.24 11.52
CA ALA A 78 3.06 5.48 12.07
C ALA A 78 3.32 6.53 10.96
N GLU A 79 3.65 6.08 9.76
CA GLU A 79 3.94 6.94 8.60
C GLU A 79 2.72 7.17 7.69
N HIS A 80 1.54 6.66 8.06
CA HIS A 80 0.36 6.63 7.18
C HIS A 80 -0.06 8.02 6.69
N ASP A 81 -0.01 9.05 7.55
CA ASP A 81 -0.33 10.43 7.14
C ASP A 81 0.67 11.00 6.13
N ASN A 82 1.93 10.65 6.25
CA ASN A 82 2.98 11.03 5.30
C ASN A 82 2.80 10.31 3.96
N ILE A 83 2.46 9.02 4.00
CA ILE A 83 2.12 8.22 2.80
C ILE A 83 0.89 8.81 2.10
N ARG A 84 -0.15 9.17 2.84
CA ARG A 84 -1.32 9.89 2.30
C ARG A 84 -0.93 11.22 1.64
N ALA A 85 0.00 11.95 2.23
CA ALA A 85 0.50 13.20 1.65
C ALA A 85 1.24 12.94 0.32
N ALA A 86 2.05 11.89 0.24
CA ALA A 86 2.72 11.46 -0.99
C ALA A 86 1.72 11.07 -2.09
N LEU A 87 0.68 10.30 -1.74
CA LEU A 87 -0.38 9.90 -2.68
C LEU A 87 -1.19 11.12 -3.18
N ARG A 88 -1.51 12.08 -2.30
CA ARG A 88 -2.17 13.33 -2.68
C ARG A 88 -1.31 14.16 -3.62
N TRP A 89 -0.02 14.32 -3.28
CA TRP A 89 0.91 15.04 -4.15
C TRP A 89 1.00 14.40 -5.54
N ALA A 90 1.14 13.09 -5.61
CA ALA A 90 1.18 12.37 -6.89
C ALA A 90 -0.09 12.62 -7.72
N ARG A 91 -1.27 12.62 -7.08
CA ARG A 91 -2.55 12.93 -7.73
C ARG A 91 -2.59 14.37 -8.24
N ASP A 92 -2.22 15.32 -7.38
CA ASP A 92 -2.37 16.75 -7.66
C ASP A 92 -1.38 17.24 -8.73
N THR A 93 -0.25 16.51 -8.90
CA THR A 93 0.77 16.77 -9.93
C THR A 93 0.63 15.89 -11.17
N GLY A 94 -0.27 14.91 -11.17
CA GLY A 94 -0.40 13.94 -12.26
C GLY A 94 0.77 12.95 -12.36
N ALA A 95 1.49 12.71 -11.26
CA ALA A 95 2.61 11.75 -11.21
C ALA A 95 2.09 10.30 -11.13
N VAL A 96 1.44 9.83 -12.22
CA VAL A 96 0.70 8.56 -12.30
C VAL A 96 1.58 7.37 -11.90
N GLU A 97 2.82 7.31 -12.38
CA GLU A 97 3.75 6.22 -12.06
C GLU A 97 4.00 6.12 -10.55
N ILE A 98 4.32 7.25 -9.90
CA ILE A 98 4.59 7.28 -8.45
C ILE A 98 3.34 6.85 -7.68
N GLY A 99 2.18 7.38 -8.05
CA GLY A 99 0.92 7.05 -7.40
C GLY A 99 0.53 5.58 -7.54
N LEU A 100 0.68 5.01 -8.74
CA LEU A 100 0.38 3.61 -9.02
C LEU A 100 1.34 2.66 -8.29
N ARG A 101 2.64 3.00 -8.24
CA ARG A 101 3.65 2.23 -7.50
C ARG A 101 3.38 2.25 -6.00
N LEU A 102 3.12 3.42 -5.43
CA LEU A 102 2.74 3.56 -4.02
C LEU A 102 1.50 2.72 -3.69
N ALA A 103 0.41 2.89 -4.44
CA ALA A 103 -0.82 2.18 -4.18
C ALA A 103 -0.66 0.66 -4.37
N GLY A 104 0.09 0.26 -5.41
CA GLY A 104 0.36 -1.14 -5.71
C GLY A 104 1.23 -1.84 -4.66
N ALA A 105 2.09 -1.11 -3.92
CA ALA A 105 2.90 -1.68 -2.86
C ALA A 105 2.20 -1.67 -1.47
N LEU A 106 1.19 -0.79 -1.30
CA LEU A 106 0.49 -0.60 -0.01
C LEU A 106 -0.70 -1.54 0.21
N TRP A 107 -1.15 -2.31 -0.78
CA TRP A 107 -2.39 -3.07 -0.66
C TRP A 107 -2.39 -4.04 0.54
N ARG A 108 -1.26 -4.70 0.86
CA ARG A 108 -1.12 -5.59 2.02
C ARG A 108 -1.26 -4.84 3.35
N PHE A 109 -0.71 -3.63 3.42
CA PHE A 109 -0.86 -2.77 4.57
C PHE A 109 -2.34 -2.41 4.79
N TRP A 110 -3.04 -1.97 3.75
CA TRP A 110 -4.47 -1.67 3.84
C TRP A 110 -5.32 -2.90 4.16
N GLU A 111 -4.96 -4.08 3.62
CA GLU A 111 -5.63 -5.33 3.96
C GLU A 111 -5.44 -5.67 5.45
N SER A 112 -4.23 -5.58 5.96
CA SER A 112 -3.88 -6.00 7.32
C SER A 112 -4.43 -5.07 8.41
N HIS A 113 -4.55 -3.77 8.14
CA HIS A 113 -5.08 -2.77 9.09
C HIS A 113 -6.57 -2.43 8.86
N GLY A 114 -7.23 -3.07 7.90
CA GLY A 114 -8.66 -2.83 7.64
C GLY A 114 -8.96 -1.52 6.92
N HIS A 115 -7.97 -0.88 6.32
CA HIS A 115 -8.13 0.35 5.54
C HIS A 115 -8.67 0.08 4.11
N PHE A 116 -9.55 -0.94 3.96
CA PHE A 116 -10.05 -1.39 2.65
C PHE A 116 -10.66 -0.25 1.79
N PRO A 117 -11.55 0.62 2.33
CA PRO A 117 -12.16 1.68 1.53
C PRO A 117 -11.13 2.69 1.01
N GLU A 118 -10.12 3.01 1.81
CA GLU A 118 -9.05 3.92 1.42
C GLU A 118 -8.18 3.32 0.32
N GLY A 119 -7.72 2.08 0.53
CA GLY A 119 -6.89 1.36 -0.45
C GLY A 119 -7.60 1.20 -1.79
N ARG A 120 -8.89 0.82 -1.77
CA ARG A 120 -9.73 0.74 -2.98
C ARG A 120 -9.81 2.06 -3.70
N LYS A 121 -10.12 3.15 -2.98
CA LYS A 121 -10.22 4.49 -3.57
C LYS A 121 -8.95 4.91 -4.30
N TRP A 122 -7.78 4.65 -3.71
CA TRP A 122 -6.50 4.99 -4.34
C TRP A 122 -6.20 4.09 -5.53
N LEU A 123 -6.38 2.78 -5.41
CA LEU A 123 -6.13 1.84 -6.50
C LEU A 123 -7.07 2.09 -7.68
N ASP A 124 -8.38 2.24 -7.44
CA ASP A 124 -9.36 2.52 -8.48
C ASP A 124 -9.03 3.84 -9.21
N TYR A 125 -8.64 4.89 -8.47
CA TYR A 125 -8.22 6.16 -9.06
C TYR A 125 -7.04 5.97 -10.01
N TRP A 126 -5.96 5.33 -9.53
CA TRP A 126 -4.74 5.18 -10.33
C TRP A 126 -4.92 4.24 -11.52
N LEU A 127 -5.74 3.22 -11.40
CA LEU A 127 -6.04 2.28 -12.49
C LEU A 127 -6.89 2.92 -13.59
N THR A 128 -7.67 3.97 -13.29
CA THR A 128 -8.44 4.72 -14.31
C THR A 128 -7.62 5.82 -14.99
N CYS A 129 -6.47 6.21 -14.42
CA CYS A 129 -5.62 7.21 -15.06
C CYS A 129 -5.06 6.68 -16.38
N PRO A 130 -5.15 7.48 -17.49
CA PRO A 130 -4.56 7.08 -18.75
C PRO A 130 -3.04 6.97 -18.62
N MET A 131 -2.50 5.85 -19.03
CA MET A 131 -1.05 5.65 -19.14
C MET A 131 -0.59 6.30 -20.44
N GLY A 132 0.00 7.49 -20.36
CA GLY A 132 0.54 8.19 -21.54
C GLY A 132 1.76 7.45 -22.12
N ASP A 133 1.94 7.56 -23.44
CA ASP A 133 3.03 6.88 -24.18
C ASP A 133 4.44 7.26 -23.74
N THR A 134 4.62 8.33 -22.98
CA THR A 134 5.95 8.88 -22.64
C THR A 134 6.33 8.79 -21.15
N ASN A 135 5.38 8.48 -20.27
CA ASN A 135 5.59 8.31 -18.82
C ASN A 135 4.86 7.07 -18.29
N GLY A 136 4.66 6.06 -19.14
CA GLY A 136 3.90 4.86 -18.78
C GLY A 136 4.57 4.14 -17.62
N ALA A 137 3.85 4.03 -16.52
CA ALA A 137 4.23 3.09 -15.48
C ALA A 137 4.45 1.71 -16.12
N PRO A 138 5.54 1.01 -15.78
CA PRO A 138 5.81 -0.30 -16.35
C PRO A 138 4.60 -1.21 -16.22
N MET A 139 4.35 -2.06 -17.20
CA MET A 139 3.19 -2.95 -17.25
C MET A 139 3.06 -3.81 -15.97
N TRP A 140 4.18 -4.18 -15.35
CA TRP A 140 4.21 -4.91 -14.08
C TRP A 140 3.62 -4.09 -12.92
N THR A 141 3.78 -2.77 -12.91
CA THR A 141 3.22 -1.89 -11.86
C THR A 141 1.69 -1.91 -11.91
N ARG A 142 1.13 -1.84 -13.13
CA ARG A 142 -0.32 -1.95 -13.32
C ARG A 142 -0.84 -3.32 -12.92
N ALA A 143 -0.17 -4.39 -13.32
CA ALA A 143 -0.53 -5.76 -12.95
C ALA A 143 -0.56 -5.94 -11.43
N LYS A 144 0.43 -5.39 -10.72
CA LYS A 144 0.51 -5.42 -9.26
C LYS A 144 -0.62 -4.63 -8.60
N ALA A 145 -0.91 -3.42 -9.08
CA ALA A 145 -2.00 -2.61 -8.56
C ALA A 145 -3.37 -3.29 -8.76
N LEU A 146 -3.58 -3.93 -9.90
CA LEU A 146 -4.78 -4.74 -10.18
C LEU A 146 -4.92 -5.92 -9.22
N SER A 147 -3.84 -6.67 -8.96
CA SER A 147 -3.85 -7.73 -7.94
C SER A 147 -4.24 -7.21 -6.56
N GLY A 148 -3.68 -6.06 -6.14
CA GLY A 148 -4.01 -5.43 -4.88
C GLY A 148 -5.47 -4.98 -4.82
N ALA A 149 -5.98 -4.36 -5.90
CA ALA A 149 -7.37 -3.93 -6.02
C ALA A 149 -8.34 -5.13 -5.95
N ALA A 150 -8.00 -6.24 -6.62
CA ALA A 150 -8.77 -7.48 -6.57
C ALA A 150 -8.88 -8.00 -5.12
N ARG A 151 -7.75 -8.08 -4.40
CA ARG A 151 -7.75 -8.53 -2.99
C ARG A 151 -8.60 -7.66 -2.09
N LEU A 152 -8.51 -6.33 -2.21
CA LEU A 152 -9.33 -5.42 -1.41
C LEU A 152 -10.81 -5.46 -1.80
N ALA A 153 -11.15 -5.69 -3.10
CA ALA A 153 -12.51 -5.92 -3.55
C ALA A 153 -13.12 -7.17 -2.91
N ASP A 154 -12.37 -8.26 -2.92
CA ASP A 154 -12.72 -9.52 -2.30
C ASP A 154 -13.05 -9.35 -0.81
N ARG A 155 -12.17 -8.67 -0.04
CA ARG A 155 -12.39 -8.35 1.36
C ARG A 155 -13.65 -7.50 1.63
N GLN A 156 -14.14 -6.80 0.63
CA GLN A 156 -15.36 -6.00 0.70
C GLN A 156 -16.60 -6.75 0.17
N GLY A 157 -16.46 -8.01 -0.23
CA GLY A 157 -17.55 -8.83 -0.80
C GLY A 157 -17.90 -8.49 -2.26
N ALA A 158 -17.08 -7.68 -2.93
CA ALA A 158 -17.27 -7.32 -4.35
C ALA A 158 -16.62 -8.39 -5.26
N TYR A 159 -17.04 -9.64 -5.14
CA TYR A 159 -16.39 -10.81 -5.73
C TYR A 159 -16.31 -10.76 -7.26
N MET A 160 -17.36 -10.34 -7.94
CA MET A 160 -17.34 -10.21 -9.41
C MET A 160 -16.30 -9.18 -9.87
N GLN A 161 -16.20 -8.04 -9.19
CA GLN A 161 -15.20 -7.03 -9.49
C GLN A 161 -13.78 -7.54 -9.16
N SER A 162 -13.64 -8.29 -8.07
CA SER A 162 -12.36 -8.96 -7.73
C SER A 162 -11.94 -9.92 -8.84
N GLU A 163 -12.85 -10.74 -9.37
CA GLU A 163 -12.58 -11.66 -10.48
C GLU A 163 -12.10 -10.91 -11.73
N GLU A 164 -12.79 -9.84 -12.13
CA GLU A 164 -12.42 -9.03 -13.31
C GLU A 164 -11.01 -8.42 -13.17
N LEU A 165 -10.73 -7.79 -12.02
CA LEU A 165 -9.44 -7.18 -11.73
C LEU A 165 -8.30 -8.22 -11.67
N ALA A 166 -8.55 -9.37 -11.05
CA ALA A 166 -7.57 -10.44 -10.98
C ALA A 166 -7.29 -11.04 -12.37
N ALA A 167 -8.31 -11.23 -13.20
CA ALA A 167 -8.15 -11.72 -14.56
C ALA A 167 -7.33 -10.76 -15.44
N GLU A 168 -7.56 -9.44 -15.34
CA GLU A 168 -6.73 -8.42 -16.02
C GLU A 168 -5.27 -8.50 -15.53
N SER A 169 -5.05 -8.63 -14.22
CA SER A 169 -3.72 -8.78 -13.65
C SER A 169 -2.99 -10.01 -14.19
N VAL A 170 -3.66 -11.18 -14.25
CA VAL A 170 -3.12 -12.42 -14.82
C VAL A 170 -2.70 -12.19 -16.28
N ALA A 171 -3.55 -11.55 -17.07
CA ALA A 171 -3.26 -11.28 -18.48
C ALA A 171 -1.99 -10.42 -18.64
N LEU A 172 -1.83 -9.37 -17.83
CA LEU A 172 -0.64 -8.51 -17.85
C LEU A 172 0.61 -9.26 -17.41
N TYR A 173 0.55 -10.00 -16.30
CA TYR A 173 1.71 -10.78 -15.85
C TYR A 173 2.12 -11.87 -16.84
N ARG A 174 1.16 -12.50 -17.53
CA ARG A 174 1.45 -13.44 -18.63
C ARG A 174 2.15 -12.73 -19.81
N ALA A 175 1.69 -11.53 -20.17
CA ALA A 175 2.28 -10.75 -21.27
C ALA A 175 3.74 -10.36 -21.01
N ILE A 176 4.12 -10.12 -19.75
CA ILE A 176 5.50 -9.79 -19.37
C ILE A 176 6.35 -11.01 -18.97
N GLY A 177 5.74 -12.20 -18.85
CA GLY A 177 6.43 -13.42 -18.45
C GLY A 177 6.84 -13.49 -16.97
N ASP A 178 6.18 -12.74 -16.10
CA ASP A 178 6.46 -12.74 -14.66
C ASP A 178 5.75 -13.91 -13.96
N HIS A 179 6.42 -15.05 -13.86
CA HIS A 179 5.86 -16.27 -13.27
C HIS A 179 5.41 -16.10 -11.81
N PRO A 180 6.18 -15.46 -10.91
CA PRO A 180 5.71 -15.18 -9.56
C PRO A 180 4.46 -14.29 -9.53
N GLY A 181 4.41 -13.27 -10.39
CA GLY A 181 3.24 -12.40 -10.55
C GLY A 181 2.02 -13.17 -11.05
N ILE A 182 2.20 -14.06 -12.03
CA ILE A 182 1.13 -14.95 -12.53
C ILE A 182 0.57 -15.81 -11.39
N ALA A 183 1.44 -16.48 -10.62
CA ALA A 183 1.01 -17.30 -9.50
C ALA A 183 0.20 -16.52 -8.47
N HIS A 184 0.68 -15.32 -8.12
CA HIS A 184 0.01 -14.44 -7.16
C HIS A 184 -1.37 -13.99 -7.66
N ALA A 185 -1.46 -13.54 -8.91
CA ALA A 185 -2.71 -13.06 -9.50
C ALA A 185 -3.73 -14.20 -9.72
N LEU A 186 -3.28 -15.39 -10.13
CA LEU A 186 -4.11 -16.60 -10.23
C LEU A 186 -4.68 -17.02 -8.87
N ASN A 187 -3.90 -16.88 -7.79
CA ASN A 187 -4.40 -17.15 -6.44
C ASN A 187 -5.51 -16.18 -6.04
N ALA A 188 -5.37 -14.89 -6.37
CA ALA A 188 -6.42 -13.90 -6.13
C ALA A 188 -7.68 -14.20 -6.95
N LEU A 189 -7.51 -14.57 -8.23
CA LEU A 189 -8.60 -14.97 -9.12
C LEU A 189 -9.35 -16.19 -8.59
N ALA A 190 -8.60 -17.23 -8.20
CA ALA A 190 -9.17 -18.45 -7.65
C ALA A 190 -9.97 -18.20 -6.36
N THR A 191 -9.44 -17.31 -5.48
CA THR A 191 -10.15 -16.92 -4.25
C THR A 191 -11.47 -16.22 -4.57
N ALA A 192 -11.46 -15.22 -5.45
CA ALA A 192 -12.66 -14.48 -5.84
C ALA A 192 -13.75 -15.37 -6.47
N VAL A 193 -13.34 -16.37 -7.25
CA VAL A 193 -14.26 -17.36 -7.86
C VAL A 193 -14.78 -18.35 -6.81
N ALA A 194 -13.94 -18.76 -5.84
CA ALA A 194 -14.37 -19.63 -4.75
C ALA A 194 -15.40 -18.95 -3.84
N ASP A 195 -15.24 -17.65 -3.58
CA ASP A 195 -16.17 -16.86 -2.76
C ASP A 195 -17.52 -16.60 -3.49
N GLN A 196 -17.56 -16.81 -4.81
CA GLN A 196 -18.78 -16.92 -5.60
C GLN A 196 -19.38 -18.34 -5.62
N HIS A 197 -18.81 -19.30 -4.85
CA HIS A 197 -19.20 -20.71 -4.78
C HIS A 197 -18.96 -21.53 -6.05
N ASP A 198 -18.20 -21.04 -7.03
CA ASP A 198 -17.77 -21.79 -8.21
C ASP A 198 -16.45 -22.51 -7.93
N TYR A 199 -16.55 -23.57 -7.13
CA TYR A 199 -15.37 -24.33 -6.69
C TYR A 199 -14.67 -25.08 -7.82
N VAL A 200 -15.38 -25.39 -8.91
CA VAL A 200 -14.80 -26.10 -10.07
C VAL A 200 -13.82 -25.19 -10.82
N ARG A 201 -14.23 -23.95 -11.10
CA ARG A 201 -13.33 -22.97 -11.71
C ARG A 201 -12.21 -22.55 -10.76
N ALA A 202 -12.50 -22.40 -9.46
CA ALA A 202 -11.50 -22.05 -8.46
C ALA A 202 -10.39 -23.10 -8.37
N GLU A 203 -10.72 -24.40 -8.36
CA GLU A 203 -9.75 -25.50 -8.33
C GLU A 203 -8.81 -25.45 -9.56
N ALA A 204 -9.35 -25.19 -10.74
CA ALA A 204 -8.54 -25.05 -11.96
C ALA A 204 -7.51 -23.90 -11.83
N TRP A 205 -7.93 -22.73 -11.33
CA TRP A 205 -7.03 -21.59 -11.15
C TRP A 205 -6.00 -21.80 -10.03
N PHE A 206 -6.37 -22.44 -8.92
CA PHE A 206 -5.41 -22.83 -7.88
C PHE A 206 -4.38 -23.81 -8.41
N THR A 207 -4.80 -24.81 -9.18
CA THR A 207 -3.89 -25.80 -9.79
C THR A 207 -2.91 -25.12 -10.75
N GLU A 208 -3.40 -24.21 -11.59
CA GLU A 208 -2.54 -23.41 -12.46
C GLU A 208 -1.57 -22.54 -11.67
N SER A 209 -2.04 -21.82 -10.63
CA SER A 209 -1.20 -21.01 -9.75
C SER A 209 -0.05 -21.85 -9.16
N TRP A 210 -0.35 -23.07 -8.70
CA TRP A 210 0.66 -23.98 -8.15
C TRP A 210 1.73 -24.35 -9.16
N SER A 211 1.40 -24.49 -10.45
CA SER A 211 2.36 -24.82 -11.51
C SER A 211 3.43 -23.73 -11.68
N TYR A 212 3.10 -22.47 -11.42
CA TYR A 212 4.04 -21.35 -11.46
C TYR A 212 4.81 -21.19 -10.13
N GLY A 213 4.18 -21.39 -8.98
CA GLY A 213 4.80 -21.28 -7.66
C GLY A 213 5.68 -22.47 -7.27
N GLY A 214 5.25 -23.69 -7.59
CA GLY A 214 5.99 -24.93 -7.28
C GLY A 214 7.34 -25.03 -8.01
N ASN A 215 7.42 -24.54 -9.23
CA ASN A 215 8.68 -24.52 -9.99
C ASN A 215 9.72 -23.55 -9.40
N SER A 216 9.28 -22.48 -8.75
CA SER A 216 10.17 -21.51 -8.10
C SER A 216 10.86 -22.10 -6.85
N ALA A 217 10.14 -22.91 -6.07
CA ALA A 217 10.69 -23.59 -4.88
C ALA A 217 11.73 -24.68 -5.25
N ILE A 218 11.50 -25.39 -6.36
CA ILE A 218 12.44 -26.43 -6.83
C ILE A 218 13.72 -25.83 -7.43
N ALA A 219 13.63 -24.64 -8.04
CA ALA A 219 14.80 -23.93 -8.57
C ALA A 219 15.73 -23.42 -7.46
N MET A 220 15.20 -23.00 -6.30
CA MET A 220 16.00 -22.56 -5.16
C MET A 220 16.68 -23.70 -4.39
N THR A 221 16.25 -24.95 -4.57
CA THR A 221 16.85 -26.12 -3.89
C THR A 221 17.99 -26.76 -4.71
N ARG A 222 18.27 -26.24 -5.93
CA ARG A 222 19.31 -26.78 -6.84
C ARG A 222 20.54 -25.88 -6.98
N GLN A 223 20.69 -24.85 -6.15
CA GLN A 223 21.90 -24.04 -6.01
C GLN A 223 22.53 -24.28 -4.62
#